data_2e12ad2b645100ee87261a97411170c7
#
_entry.id   2e12ad2b645100ee87261a97411170c7
#
_cell.length_a   1.000
_cell.length_b   1.000
_cell.length_c   1.000
_cell.angle_alpha   90.00
_cell.angle_beta   90.00
_cell.angle_gamma   90.00
#
_symmetry.space_group_name_H-M   'P 1'
#
loop_
_entity.id
_entity.type
_entity.pdbx_description
1 polymer ?
#
loop_
_entity_poly.entity_id
_entity_poly.type
_entity_poly.pdbx_seq_one_letter_code
_entity_poly.pdbx_strand_id
1 'polypeptide(L)'
;VITGMSFLNISFGIDFTFNERTFVSFKTLSDSDIHYYIENYNPLDKAGSYGIQDWFSVHIQQIEGCYFNVMGLPLSSFFSHYRNLTNCLNKP
;
A
#
# COMPACT_ATOMS: atom_id res chain seq x y z
N VAL A 1 -1.98 6.53 0.32
CA VAL A 1 -1.00 5.60 -0.30
C VAL A 1 -1.56 5.07 -1.60
N ILE A 2 -0.77 5.16 -2.63
CA ILE A 2 -1.13 4.65 -3.96
C ILE A 2 -0.06 3.66 -4.37
N THR A 3 -0.49 2.44 -4.73
CA THR A 3 0.40 1.41 -5.26
C THR A 3 -0.02 1.07 -6.68
N GLY A 4 0.91 1.18 -7.62
CA GLY A 4 0.73 0.73 -9.00
C GLY A 4 1.33 -0.66 -9.18
N MET A 5 0.63 -1.52 -9.91
CA MET A 5 1.08 -2.87 -10.19
C MET A 5 0.86 -3.21 -11.66
N SER A 6 1.77 -4.00 -12.21
CA SER A 6 1.69 -4.47 -13.58
C SER A 6 1.90 -5.97 -13.65
N PHE A 7 1.10 -6.63 -14.49
CA PHE A 7 1.31 -8.02 -14.86
C PHE A 7 1.73 -8.05 -16.32
N LEU A 8 2.86 -8.66 -16.60
CA LEU A 8 3.39 -8.74 -17.97
C LEU A 8 3.79 -10.17 -18.30
N ASN A 9 3.26 -10.69 -19.40
CA ASN A 9 3.71 -11.95 -19.97
C ASN A 9 3.62 -11.84 -21.49
N ILE A 10 4.76 -11.68 -22.13
CA ILE A 10 4.86 -11.45 -23.57
C ILE A 10 4.35 -12.65 -24.35
N SER A 11 4.64 -13.88 -23.90
CA SER A 11 4.25 -15.11 -24.58
C SER A 11 2.73 -15.28 -24.68
N PHE A 12 1.98 -14.79 -23.68
CA PHE A 12 0.53 -14.89 -23.65
C PHE A 12 -0.17 -13.56 -23.94
N GLY A 13 0.59 -12.53 -24.32
CA GLY A 13 0.01 -11.22 -24.63
C GLY A 13 -0.60 -10.51 -23.44
N ILE A 14 -0.14 -10.80 -22.22
CA ILE A 14 -0.63 -10.15 -21.01
C ILE A 14 0.16 -8.87 -20.76
N ASP A 15 -0.57 -7.76 -20.70
CA ASP A 15 -0.05 -6.46 -20.28
C ASP A 15 -1.18 -5.75 -19.55
N PHE A 16 -1.21 -5.92 -18.22
CA PHE A 16 -2.30 -5.42 -17.39
C PHE A 16 -1.72 -4.61 -16.23
N THR A 17 -2.24 -3.40 -16.04
CA THR A 17 -1.82 -2.49 -14.98
C THR A 17 -3.03 -2.05 -14.18
N PHE A 18 -2.88 -1.99 -12.84
CA PHE A 18 -3.88 -1.42 -11.97
C PHE A 18 -3.22 -0.63 -10.84
N ASN A 19 -4.01 0.16 -10.14
CA ASN A 19 -3.55 0.83 -8.93
C ASN A 19 -4.56 0.63 -7.80
N GLU A 20 -4.06 0.74 -6.57
CA GLU A 20 -4.85 0.71 -5.36
C GLU A 20 -4.57 1.96 -4.57
N ARG A 21 -5.64 2.65 -4.14
CA ARG A 21 -5.56 3.85 -3.30
C ARG A 21 -6.08 3.54 -1.92
N THR A 22 -5.38 4.01 -0.91
CA THR A 22 -5.80 3.88 0.47
C THR A 22 -5.59 5.21 1.18
N PHE A 23 -6.63 5.70 1.82
CA PHE A 23 -6.59 6.95 2.55
C PHE A 23 -6.38 6.66 4.03
N VAL A 24 -5.34 7.28 4.60
CA VAL A 24 -5.03 7.17 6.02
C VAL A 24 -5.27 8.53 6.63
N SER A 25 -6.18 8.59 7.59
CA SER A 25 -6.48 9.80 8.35
C SER A 25 -5.85 9.69 9.74
N PHE A 26 -5.23 10.76 10.20
CA PHE A 26 -4.63 10.77 11.53
C PHE A 26 -4.99 12.05 12.27
N LYS A 27 -4.83 11.99 13.59
CA LYS A 27 -5.10 13.10 14.47
C LYS A 27 -4.09 14.22 14.22
N THR A 28 -4.45 15.44 14.58
CA THR A 28 -3.52 16.56 14.52
C THR A 28 -2.27 16.26 15.36
N LEU A 29 -1.11 16.39 14.73
CA LEU A 29 0.17 16.14 15.38
C LEU A 29 0.73 17.45 15.94
N SER A 30 1.26 17.38 17.16
CA SER A 30 2.03 18.49 17.72
C SER A 30 3.43 18.52 17.10
N ASP A 31 4.09 19.69 17.16
CA ASP A 31 5.47 19.80 16.70
C ASP A 31 6.39 18.85 17.47
N SER A 32 6.15 18.66 18.76
CA SER A 32 6.94 17.74 19.58
C SER A 32 6.76 16.29 19.16
N ASP A 33 5.56 15.87 18.76
CA ASP A 33 5.32 14.52 18.25
C ASP A 33 6.06 14.31 16.91
N ILE A 34 6.04 15.29 16.04
CA ILE A 34 6.73 15.23 14.75
C ILE A 34 8.24 15.11 14.97
N HIS A 35 8.81 15.94 15.85
CA HIS A 35 10.24 15.87 16.18
C HIS A 35 10.63 14.55 16.82
N TYR A 36 9.81 14.04 17.74
CA TYR A 36 10.05 12.74 18.36
C TYR A 36 10.13 11.63 17.31
N TYR A 37 9.20 11.64 16.36
CA TYR A 37 9.17 10.61 15.32
C TYR A 37 10.40 10.69 14.41
N ILE A 38 10.77 11.89 13.98
CA ILE A 38 11.93 12.10 13.10
C ILE A 38 13.22 11.66 13.77
N GLU A 39 13.37 11.92 15.09
CA GLU A 39 14.58 11.59 15.83
C GLU A 39 14.72 10.11 16.16
N ASN A 40 13.61 9.38 16.33
CA ASN A 40 13.62 8.02 16.82
C ASN A 40 13.27 6.95 15.77
N TYR A 41 12.78 7.36 14.63
CA TYR A 41 12.38 6.47 13.53
C TYR A 41 13.00 6.96 12.24
N ASN A 42 13.02 6.09 11.22
CA ASN A 42 13.57 6.47 9.92
C ASN A 42 12.44 6.79 8.93
N PRO A 43 12.02 8.07 8.81
CA PRO A 43 10.90 8.43 7.93
C PRO A 43 11.23 8.38 6.45
N LEU A 44 12.51 8.39 6.08
CA LEU A 44 12.94 8.57 4.70
C LEU A 44 12.81 7.30 3.85
N ASP A 45 12.64 6.14 4.47
CA ASP A 45 12.52 4.86 3.77
C ASP A 45 11.07 4.41 3.58
N LYS A 46 10.10 5.26 3.93
CA LYS A 46 8.67 4.90 3.89
C LYS A 46 7.87 5.88 3.05
N ALA A 47 6.87 5.36 2.33
CA ALA A 47 5.89 6.19 1.64
C ALA A 47 5.12 7.03 2.67
N GLY A 48 4.99 8.33 2.41
CA GLY A 48 4.34 9.25 3.35
C GLY A 48 5.17 9.57 4.59
N SER A 49 6.38 9.03 4.68
CA SER A 49 7.34 9.30 5.75
C SER A 49 6.90 8.82 7.13
N TYR A 50 6.03 7.80 7.21
CA TYR A 50 5.66 7.19 8.49
C TYR A 50 5.43 5.69 8.33
N GLY A 51 5.55 4.94 9.45
CA GLY A 51 5.27 3.52 9.51
C GLY A 51 3.94 3.24 10.20
N ILE A 52 3.03 2.53 9.53
CA ILE A 52 1.70 2.24 10.08
C ILE A 52 1.76 1.26 11.25
N GLN A 53 2.85 0.50 11.38
CA GLN A 53 3.02 -0.50 12.42
C GLN A 53 3.96 -0.06 13.55
N ASP A 54 4.55 1.13 13.46
CA ASP A 54 5.44 1.64 14.50
C ASP A 54 4.69 2.55 15.49
N TRP A 55 5.45 3.34 16.26
CA TRP A 55 4.86 4.26 17.26
C TRP A 55 3.82 5.21 16.64
N PHE A 56 3.98 5.60 15.37
CA PHE A 56 3.06 6.51 14.69
C PHE A 56 1.62 5.98 14.67
N SER A 57 1.43 4.68 14.84
CA SER A 57 0.09 4.06 14.83
C SER A 57 -0.86 4.66 15.87
N VAL A 58 -0.34 5.22 16.98
CA VAL A 58 -1.19 5.86 18.01
C VAL A 58 -1.90 7.11 17.51
N HIS A 59 -1.42 7.69 16.40
CA HIS A 59 -2.01 8.89 15.80
C HIS A 59 -2.95 8.57 14.65
N ILE A 60 -3.02 7.33 14.21
CA ILE A 60 -3.90 6.95 13.09
C ILE A 60 -5.32 6.82 13.59
N GLN A 61 -6.22 7.56 12.94
CA GLN A 61 -7.62 7.63 13.31
C GLN A 61 -8.47 6.69 12.48
N GLN A 62 -8.18 6.57 11.18
CA GLN A 62 -8.98 5.79 10.26
C GLN A 62 -8.16 5.40 9.04
N ILE A 63 -8.44 4.22 8.49
CA ILE A 63 -7.95 3.77 7.20
C ILE A 63 -9.17 3.50 6.31
N GLU A 64 -9.19 4.13 5.14
CA GLU A 64 -10.21 3.91 4.12
C GLU A 64 -9.55 3.25 2.91
N GLY A 65 -9.85 1.98 2.70
CA GLY A 65 -9.24 1.15 1.67
C GLY A 65 -8.53 -0.07 2.26
N CYS A 66 -7.46 -0.50 1.60
CA CYS A 66 -6.74 -1.71 1.95
C CYS A 66 -5.59 -1.41 2.92
N TYR A 67 -5.65 -1.96 4.13
CA TYR A 67 -4.57 -1.86 5.10
C TYR A 67 -3.24 -2.41 4.57
N PHE A 68 -3.29 -3.54 3.89
CA PHE A 68 -2.08 -4.17 3.34
C PHE A 68 -1.43 -3.32 2.26
N ASN A 69 -2.22 -2.49 1.55
CA ASN A 69 -1.68 -1.50 0.63
C ASN A 69 -0.81 -0.48 1.35
N VAL A 70 -1.22 -0.04 2.53
CA VAL A 70 -0.43 0.90 3.34
C VAL A 70 0.87 0.24 3.81
N MET A 71 0.83 -1.05 4.10
CA MET A 71 2.04 -1.82 4.46
C MET A 71 3.00 -2.04 3.30
N GLY A 72 2.53 -1.92 2.06
CA GLY A 72 3.38 -2.00 0.88
C GLY A 72 2.87 -2.84 -0.27
N LEU A 73 1.83 -3.68 -0.08
CA LEU A 73 1.30 -4.53 -1.14
C LEU A 73 -0.21 -4.71 -0.98
N PRO A 74 -1.03 -4.31 -1.97
CA PRO A 74 -2.48 -4.51 -1.92
C PRO A 74 -2.85 -5.97 -2.22
N LEU A 75 -2.74 -6.83 -1.22
CA LEU A 75 -2.84 -8.28 -1.35
C LEU A 75 -4.15 -8.75 -1.98
N SER A 76 -5.28 -8.20 -1.54
CA SER A 76 -6.59 -8.63 -2.04
C SER A 76 -6.77 -8.32 -3.53
N SER A 77 -6.46 -7.08 -3.93
CA SER A 77 -6.54 -6.67 -5.34
C SER A 77 -5.54 -7.43 -6.19
N PHE A 78 -4.31 -7.59 -5.69
CA PHE A 78 -3.28 -8.37 -6.38
C PHE A 78 -3.76 -9.79 -6.65
N PHE A 79 -4.24 -10.46 -5.62
CA PHE A 79 -4.67 -11.86 -5.72
C PHE A 79 -5.85 -12.02 -6.67
N SER A 80 -6.83 -11.11 -6.62
CA SER A 80 -7.99 -11.15 -7.50
C SER A 80 -7.60 -11.00 -8.97
N HIS A 81 -6.73 -10.05 -9.29
CA HIS A 81 -6.26 -9.85 -10.66
C HIS A 81 -5.40 -11.01 -11.13
N TYR A 82 -4.49 -11.49 -10.29
CA TYR A 82 -3.65 -12.64 -10.60
C TYR A 82 -4.51 -13.87 -10.91
N ARG A 83 -5.53 -14.12 -10.11
CA ARG A 83 -6.42 -15.26 -10.29
C ARG A 83 -7.23 -15.17 -11.57
N ASN A 84 -7.73 -13.99 -11.89
CA ASN A 84 -8.46 -13.77 -13.15
C ASN A 84 -7.56 -14.00 -14.38
N LEU A 85 -6.34 -13.51 -14.34
CA LEU A 85 -5.40 -13.69 -15.44
C LEU A 85 -4.98 -15.15 -15.60
N THR A 86 -4.71 -15.87 -14.52
CA THR A 86 -4.36 -17.29 -14.57
C THR A 86 -5.55 -18.16 -15.02
N ASN A 87 -6.75 -17.83 -14.61
CA ASN A 87 -7.95 -18.53 -15.06
C ASN A 87 -8.16 -18.35 -16.58
N CYS A 88 -7.90 -17.17 -17.11
CA CYS A 88 -7.96 -16.93 -18.56
C CYS A 88 -6.93 -17.77 -19.31
N LEU A 89 -5.73 -17.94 -18.76
CA LEU A 89 -4.69 -18.76 -19.38
C LEU A 89 -4.99 -20.26 -19.33
N ASN A 90 -5.72 -20.72 -18.33
CA ASN A 90 -6.03 -22.13 -18.11
C ASN A 90 -7.33 -22.58 -18.79
N LYS A 91 -8.05 -21.68 -19.45
CA LYS A 91 -9.23 -22.04 -20.21
C LYS A 91 -8.85 -22.71 -21.53
N PRO A 92 -9.54 -23.78 -21.90
CA PRO A 92 -9.34 -24.45 -23.18
C PRO A 92 -9.70 -23.58 -24.38
#